data_89aa64a0aef66801d6885a8045548e39
#
_entry.id   89aa64a0aef66801d6885a8045548e39
#
_cell.length_a   1.000
_cell.length_b   1.000
_cell.length_c   1.000
_cell.angle_alpha   90.00
_cell.angle_beta   90.00
_cell.angle_gamma   90.00
#
_symmetry.space_group_name_H-M   'P 1'
#
loop_
_entity.id
_entity.type
_entity.pdbx_description
1 polymer ?
#
loop_
_entity_poly.entity_id
_entity_poly.type
_entity_poly.pdbx_seq_one_letter_code
_entity_poly.pdbx_strand_id
1 'polypeptide(L)'
;MAIMIPQKPREISPNSLEDIMFGALEKLPDTYYVFHSFKIISAGDGVLHESETDFVIFNAQKGLLCVEAKAGKVYYKDGDWFYGSGVRMSHDGPFNQASRNKWKLRDYIKNTRLSDLLNKCKLLHAVWFPSVSELDIRGQTMPPEADRRLLLTSSALQNPEADIERIFNVQLTNGIETTLTDHEAKQLLDNVLCPSFNVFPTASLDLDIKRIAFHRLLNEQICLLNYLEEQKTAVINGAAGTGKTMIALEKAKRHAANGEKVLFLCFNSRLRQHLNDNNSCDNIDFYTIDGLACKLCNSAAPDYARLKEYLEDKFFSGSFPYKHIIIDEGQDFGQSKFEETDIIRTLKDIVSDDTINGSFYIFYDKHQLVQGSVLPEYITEADCKLTLYKNCRNTENIAVTSLRPITDRNPILAAGCVTGSTPKFYFRDSCMQIDASVASIIADLNAEGFNDIVILTCLTEETSKLAPFCSDGMFRRKARFTTCRKFKGLEADAVILIDIDANTFAGDNAKIFYVGTSRARYKLCLLSDMSDEECADALSKFTNKQNPRKPKRELASALNSINTLLHI
;
A
#
# COMPACT_ATOMS: atom_id res chain seq x y z
N MET A 1 -23.32 8.72 19.27
CA MET A 1 -22.98 9.46 18.03
C MET A 1 -23.56 8.69 16.86
N ALA A 2 -24.10 9.40 15.88
CA ALA A 2 -24.68 8.79 14.68
C ALA A 2 -23.69 7.88 13.94
N ILE A 3 -24.23 6.91 13.22
CA ILE A 3 -23.44 6.05 12.34
C ILE A 3 -23.31 6.76 11.00
N MET A 4 -22.11 7.32 10.76
CA MET A 4 -21.79 8.05 9.53
C MET A 4 -21.36 7.10 8.42
N ILE A 5 -21.89 7.27 7.20
CA ILE A 5 -21.62 6.46 6.02
C ILE A 5 -21.34 7.39 4.81
N PRO A 6 -20.08 7.47 4.34
CA PRO A 6 -18.87 6.84 4.88
C PRO A 6 -18.44 7.44 6.24
N GLN A 7 -17.53 6.77 6.94
CA GLN A 7 -17.03 7.23 8.26
C GLN A 7 -16.28 8.57 8.22
N LYS A 8 -15.81 8.98 7.06
CA LYS A 8 -15.18 10.29 6.81
C LYS A 8 -15.88 10.95 5.65
N PRO A 9 -15.99 12.28 5.64
CA PRO A 9 -16.61 12.98 4.52
C PRO A 9 -15.86 12.67 3.22
N ARG A 10 -16.59 12.56 2.11
CA ARG A 10 -16.00 12.45 0.77
C ARG A 10 -15.36 13.78 0.37
N GLU A 11 -14.69 13.82 -0.78
CA GLU A 11 -14.08 15.07 -1.30
C GLU A 11 -15.09 16.22 -1.25
N ILE A 12 -14.71 17.28 -0.53
CA ILE A 12 -15.58 18.42 -0.23
C ILE A 12 -14.97 19.66 -0.86
N SER A 13 -15.83 20.44 -1.52
CA SER A 13 -15.43 21.81 -1.90
C SER A 13 -15.25 22.66 -0.64
N PRO A 14 -14.14 23.39 -0.49
CA PRO A 14 -13.90 24.22 0.70
C PRO A 14 -15.00 25.24 1.00
N ASN A 15 -15.84 25.59 0.02
CA ASN A 15 -16.91 26.57 0.14
C ASN A 15 -18.30 25.95 0.39
N SER A 16 -18.44 24.61 0.40
CA SER A 16 -19.74 23.94 0.57
C SER A 16 -20.20 23.87 2.03
N LEU A 17 -19.29 24.00 2.99
CA LEU A 17 -19.50 23.80 4.44
C LEU A 17 -20.02 22.38 4.80
N GLU A 18 -19.94 21.44 3.88
CA GLU A 18 -20.42 20.05 4.10
C GLU A 18 -19.66 19.32 5.19
N ASP A 19 -18.37 19.63 5.37
CA ASP A 19 -17.53 19.12 6.46
C ASP A 19 -18.05 19.54 7.84
N ILE A 20 -18.47 20.80 7.97
CA ILE A 20 -19.04 21.34 9.20
C ILE A 20 -20.42 20.73 9.46
N MET A 21 -21.24 20.59 8.43
CA MET A 21 -22.54 19.92 8.52
C MET A 21 -22.39 18.44 8.87
N PHE A 22 -21.43 17.75 8.27
CA PHE A 22 -21.09 16.36 8.59
C PHE A 22 -20.73 16.22 10.07
N GLY A 23 -19.82 17.05 10.58
CA GLY A 23 -19.43 17.04 11.99
C GLY A 23 -20.57 17.45 12.95
N ALA A 24 -21.55 18.22 12.49
CA ALA A 24 -22.77 18.50 13.26
C ALA A 24 -23.66 17.27 13.33
N LEU A 25 -23.94 16.61 12.19
CA LEU A 25 -24.78 15.40 12.12
C LEU A 25 -24.19 14.20 12.86
N GLU A 26 -22.87 14.12 12.97
CA GLU A 26 -22.19 13.09 13.76
C GLU A 26 -22.60 13.12 15.25
N LYS A 27 -23.03 14.29 15.77
CA LYS A 27 -23.48 14.45 17.16
C LYS A 27 -24.87 13.86 17.44
N LEU A 28 -25.63 13.50 16.42
CA LEU A 28 -26.93 12.80 16.59
C LEU A 28 -26.74 11.50 17.38
N PRO A 29 -27.78 10.99 18.07
CA PRO A 29 -27.77 9.69 18.72
C PRO A 29 -27.36 8.53 17.80
N ASP A 30 -26.89 7.43 18.38
CA ASP A 30 -26.46 6.21 17.67
C ASP A 30 -27.60 5.43 16.96
N THR A 31 -28.84 5.83 17.19
CA THR A 31 -30.01 5.34 16.47
C THR A 31 -30.17 5.94 15.08
N TYR A 32 -29.36 6.94 14.72
CA TYR A 32 -29.36 7.58 13.41
C TYR A 32 -28.23 7.06 12.53
N TYR A 33 -28.57 6.78 11.27
CA TYR A 33 -27.64 6.52 10.18
C TYR A 33 -27.63 7.73 9.25
N VAL A 34 -26.46 8.27 8.98
CA VAL A 34 -26.29 9.46 8.14
C VAL A 34 -25.43 9.12 6.94
N PHE A 35 -26.01 9.18 5.76
CA PHE A 35 -25.32 8.97 4.48
C PHE A 35 -24.94 10.32 3.90
N HIS A 36 -23.66 10.52 3.61
CA HIS A 36 -23.15 11.72 2.96
C HIS A 36 -22.90 11.46 1.49
N SER A 37 -23.34 12.40 0.63
CA SER A 37 -23.17 12.32 -0.83
C SER A 37 -23.81 11.01 -1.37
N PHE A 38 -25.11 10.83 -1.09
CA PHE A 38 -25.84 9.61 -1.45
C PHE A 38 -26.24 9.65 -2.92
N LYS A 39 -25.65 8.75 -3.73
CA LYS A 39 -25.87 8.71 -5.17
C LYS A 39 -26.81 7.60 -5.57
N ILE A 40 -27.76 7.91 -6.46
CA ILE A 40 -28.68 6.97 -7.06
C ILE A 40 -28.54 7.05 -8.58
N ILE A 41 -28.36 5.91 -9.23
CA ILE A 41 -28.44 5.77 -10.68
C ILE A 41 -29.79 5.13 -11.01
N SER A 42 -30.58 5.80 -11.82
CA SER A 42 -31.85 5.29 -12.32
C SER A 42 -31.83 5.20 -13.85
N ALA A 43 -32.40 4.13 -14.41
CA ALA A 43 -32.58 3.99 -15.86
C ALA A 43 -33.99 4.44 -16.21
N GLY A 44 -34.13 5.39 -17.10
CA GLY A 44 -35.40 5.84 -17.69
C GLY A 44 -35.19 6.10 -19.18
N ASP A 45 -36.13 5.61 -20.00
CA ASP A 45 -36.17 5.80 -21.46
C ASP A 45 -34.85 5.43 -22.17
N GLY A 46 -34.12 4.43 -21.65
CA GLY A 46 -32.81 3.99 -22.17
C GLY A 46 -31.63 4.89 -21.80
N VAL A 47 -31.84 5.91 -20.96
CA VAL A 47 -30.81 6.84 -20.47
C VAL A 47 -30.57 6.60 -18.99
N LEU A 48 -29.30 6.61 -18.58
CA LEU A 48 -28.93 6.57 -17.17
C LEU A 48 -28.96 7.99 -16.59
N HIS A 49 -29.73 8.17 -15.53
CA HIS A 49 -29.83 9.41 -14.78
C HIS A 49 -29.16 9.23 -13.43
N GLU A 50 -28.14 10.04 -13.18
CA GLU A 50 -27.50 10.13 -11.86
C GLU A 50 -28.14 11.24 -11.04
N SER A 51 -28.33 10.99 -9.76
CA SER A 51 -28.74 12.01 -8.80
C SER A 51 -27.96 11.83 -7.51
N GLU A 52 -27.59 12.94 -6.91
CA GLU A 52 -26.88 13.00 -5.64
C GLU A 52 -27.74 13.78 -4.63
N THR A 53 -27.79 13.27 -3.40
CA THR A 53 -28.38 13.94 -2.25
C THR A 53 -27.29 14.19 -1.24
N ASP A 54 -27.10 15.43 -0.81
CA ASP A 54 -25.98 15.81 0.06
C ASP A 54 -25.96 14.99 1.35
N PHE A 55 -27.14 14.85 2.01
CA PHE A 55 -27.29 13.95 3.15
C PHE A 55 -28.62 13.18 3.07
N VAL A 56 -28.57 11.88 3.39
CA VAL A 56 -29.75 11.07 3.69
C VAL A 56 -29.66 10.60 5.13
N ILE A 57 -30.67 10.92 5.94
CA ILE A 57 -30.72 10.58 7.37
C ILE A 57 -31.78 9.52 7.56
N PHE A 58 -31.43 8.38 8.13
CA PHE A 58 -32.33 7.29 8.45
C PHE A 58 -32.39 7.04 9.95
N ASN A 59 -33.60 6.88 10.45
CA ASN A 59 -33.88 6.41 11.81
C ASN A 59 -35.02 5.39 11.74
N ALA A 60 -34.85 4.22 12.36
CA ALA A 60 -35.81 3.11 12.30
C ALA A 60 -37.22 3.46 12.79
N GLN A 61 -37.35 4.40 13.71
CA GLN A 61 -38.63 4.84 14.29
C GLN A 61 -39.19 6.08 13.62
N LYS A 62 -38.38 6.88 12.93
CA LYS A 62 -38.76 8.18 12.38
C LYS A 62 -38.86 8.19 10.85
N GLY A 63 -38.12 7.32 10.17
CA GLY A 63 -38.10 7.19 8.71
C GLY A 63 -36.86 7.73 8.04
N LEU A 64 -37.05 8.22 6.80
CA LEU A 64 -36.00 8.74 5.92
C LEU A 64 -36.16 10.24 5.68
N LEU A 65 -35.07 10.97 5.73
CA LEU A 65 -34.99 12.40 5.44
C LEU A 65 -33.88 12.66 4.43
N CYS A 66 -34.24 13.20 3.26
CA CYS A 66 -33.30 13.68 2.26
C CYS A 66 -33.02 15.16 2.53
N VAL A 67 -31.76 15.55 2.67
CA VAL A 67 -31.35 16.93 2.94
C VAL A 67 -30.50 17.43 1.79
N GLU A 68 -30.90 18.58 1.24
CA GLU A 68 -30.16 19.34 0.24
C GLU A 68 -29.52 20.58 0.92
N ALA A 69 -28.23 20.75 0.77
CA ALA A 69 -27.46 21.81 1.41
C ALA A 69 -27.09 22.91 0.41
N LYS A 70 -27.24 24.17 0.82
CA LYS A 70 -26.79 25.32 0.02
C LYS A 70 -26.08 26.31 0.93
N ALA A 71 -24.76 26.32 0.85
CA ALA A 71 -23.90 27.22 1.61
C ALA A 71 -23.89 28.65 1.02
N GLY A 72 -23.61 29.62 1.87
CA GLY A 72 -23.48 31.01 1.49
C GLY A 72 -24.84 31.75 1.43
N LYS A 73 -24.82 32.92 0.80
CA LYS A 73 -26.01 33.77 0.62
C LYS A 73 -26.87 33.20 -0.51
N VAL A 74 -28.16 33.07 -0.23
CA VAL A 74 -29.18 32.64 -1.20
C VAL A 74 -30.33 33.67 -1.21
N TYR A 75 -30.97 33.87 -2.35
CA TYR A 75 -32.18 34.70 -2.45
C TYR A 75 -33.10 34.22 -3.57
N TYR A 76 -34.38 34.52 -3.42
CA TYR A 76 -35.44 34.26 -4.38
C TYR A 76 -35.93 35.54 -4.99
N LYS A 77 -35.98 35.64 -6.31
CA LYS A 77 -36.46 36.81 -7.04
C LYS A 77 -37.01 36.39 -8.39
N ASP A 78 -38.12 37.05 -8.79
CA ASP A 78 -38.77 36.87 -10.11
C ASP A 78 -39.08 35.39 -10.47
N GLY A 79 -39.36 34.57 -9.45
CA GLY A 79 -39.71 33.15 -9.64
C GLY A 79 -38.52 32.20 -9.59
N ASP A 80 -37.31 32.70 -9.40
CA ASP A 80 -36.06 31.90 -9.44
C ASP A 80 -35.21 32.06 -8.18
N TRP A 81 -34.40 31.00 -7.89
CA TRP A 81 -33.40 31.00 -6.82
C TRP A 81 -32.02 31.41 -7.35
N PHE A 82 -31.30 32.19 -6.59
CA PHE A 82 -29.96 32.65 -6.93
C PHE A 82 -28.98 32.48 -5.77
N TYR A 83 -27.73 32.23 -6.12
CA TYR A 83 -26.61 32.35 -5.21
C TYR A 83 -26.28 33.82 -4.94
N GLY A 84 -25.58 34.10 -3.85
CA GLY A 84 -25.11 35.45 -3.53
C GLY A 84 -24.27 36.12 -4.61
N SER A 85 -23.66 35.36 -5.49
CA SER A 85 -22.94 35.83 -6.68
C SER A 85 -23.84 36.34 -7.81
N GLY A 86 -25.16 36.17 -7.72
CA GLY A 86 -26.11 36.51 -8.78
C GLY A 86 -26.32 35.43 -9.81
N VAL A 87 -25.66 34.27 -9.67
CA VAL A 87 -25.84 33.12 -10.56
C VAL A 87 -27.15 32.40 -10.19
N ARG A 88 -28.01 32.14 -11.20
CA ARG A 88 -29.24 31.37 -11.04
C ARG A 88 -28.93 29.94 -10.64
N MET A 89 -29.65 29.38 -9.67
CA MET A 89 -29.54 28.00 -9.26
C MET A 89 -30.13 27.06 -10.32
N SER A 90 -29.51 25.91 -10.51
CA SER A 90 -30.03 24.84 -11.34
C SER A 90 -31.21 24.13 -10.69
N HIS A 91 -31.94 23.34 -11.47
CA HIS A 91 -33.01 22.44 -10.98
C HIS A 91 -34.19 23.13 -10.26
N ASP A 92 -34.54 24.34 -10.66
CA ASP A 92 -35.68 25.09 -10.13
C ASP A 92 -35.58 25.37 -8.61
N GLY A 93 -34.35 25.46 -8.10
CA GLY A 93 -34.07 25.83 -6.72
C GLY A 93 -33.93 24.67 -5.73
N PRO A 94 -33.50 24.97 -4.48
CA PRO A 94 -33.09 23.96 -3.51
C PRO A 94 -34.26 23.10 -2.99
N PHE A 95 -35.46 23.67 -2.81
CA PHE A 95 -36.62 22.92 -2.31
C PHE A 95 -37.13 21.92 -3.36
N ASN A 96 -37.18 22.33 -4.63
CA ASN A 96 -37.53 21.43 -5.72
C ASN A 96 -36.48 20.34 -5.91
N GLN A 97 -35.19 20.68 -5.75
CA GLN A 97 -34.11 19.70 -5.80
C GLN A 97 -34.25 18.66 -4.67
N ALA A 98 -34.40 19.09 -3.43
CA ALA A 98 -34.60 18.21 -2.27
C ALA A 98 -35.84 17.32 -2.41
N SER A 99 -36.97 17.87 -2.87
CA SER A 99 -38.20 17.11 -3.15
C SER A 99 -37.97 16.08 -4.24
N ARG A 100 -37.31 16.44 -5.33
CA ARG A 100 -37.00 15.52 -6.46
C ARG A 100 -36.09 14.39 -6.01
N ASN A 101 -35.06 14.66 -5.21
CA ASN A 101 -34.17 13.65 -4.64
C ASN A 101 -34.93 12.67 -3.73
N LYS A 102 -35.85 13.15 -2.91
CA LYS A 102 -36.78 12.31 -2.13
C LYS A 102 -37.57 11.36 -3.02
N TRP A 103 -38.17 11.85 -4.12
CA TRP A 103 -38.95 11.01 -5.03
C TRP A 103 -38.08 9.99 -5.76
N LYS A 104 -36.87 10.34 -6.15
CA LYS A 104 -35.89 9.41 -6.73
C LYS A 104 -35.50 8.31 -5.76
N LEU A 105 -35.27 8.65 -4.48
CA LEU A 105 -35.02 7.64 -3.45
C LEU A 105 -36.20 6.71 -3.27
N ARG A 106 -37.44 7.26 -3.25
CA ARG A 106 -38.67 6.46 -3.19
C ARG A 106 -38.79 5.50 -4.37
N ASP A 107 -38.53 5.98 -5.58
CA ASP A 107 -38.62 5.15 -6.79
C ASP A 107 -37.52 4.09 -6.82
N TYR A 108 -36.33 4.42 -6.30
CA TYR A 108 -35.25 3.45 -6.12
C TYR A 108 -35.68 2.32 -5.17
N ILE A 109 -36.24 2.63 -4.00
CA ILE A 109 -36.73 1.64 -3.05
C ILE A 109 -37.87 0.83 -3.68
N LYS A 110 -38.80 1.48 -4.40
CA LYS A 110 -39.94 0.85 -5.08
C LYS A 110 -39.50 -0.23 -6.07
N ASN A 111 -38.36 -0.05 -6.72
CA ASN A 111 -37.83 -1.00 -7.68
C ASN A 111 -37.06 -2.16 -7.02
N THR A 112 -36.97 -2.20 -5.70
CA THR A 112 -36.38 -3.30 -4.94
C THR A 112 -37.44 -4.31 -4.46
N ARG A 113 -36.99 -5.42 -3.90
CA ARG A 113 -37.87 -6.41 -3.24
C ARG A 113 -38.51 -5.91 -1.95
N LEU A 114 -38.12 -4.71 -1.48
CA LEU A 114 -38.56 -4.07 -0.24
C LEU A 114 -39.55 -2.94 -0.50
N SER A 115 -40.20 -2.91 -1.68
CA SER A 115 -41.17 -1.89 -2.07
C SER A 115 -42.30 -1.69 -1.06
N ASP A 116 -42.72 -2.75 -0.38
CA ASP A 116 -43.83 -2.72 0.61
C ASP A 116 -43.47 -1.87 1.84
N LEU A 117 -42.19 -1.73 2.16
CA LEU A 117 -41.72 -0.90 3.27
C LEU A 117 -41.97 0.60 3.07
N LEU A 118 -42.22 1.03 1.83
CA LEU A 118 -42.58 2.42 1.54
C LEU A 118 -43.92 2.83 2.18
N ASN A 119 -44.80 1.88 2.45
CA ASN A 119 -46.07 2.13 3.16
C ASN A 119 -45.92 2.17 4.68
N LYS A 120 -44.74 1.77 5.18
CA LYS A 120 -44.40 1.71 6.61
C LYS A 120 -43.26 2.66 6.99
N CYS A 121 -42.73 3.44 6.04
CA CYS A 121 -41.58 4.32 6.26
C CYS A 121 -41.93 5.73 5.79
N LYS A 122 -41.92 6.67 6.70
CA LYS A 122 -42.10 8.09 6.41
C LYS A 122 -40.93 8.61 5.60
N LEU A 123 -41.18 9.33 4.51
CA LEU A 123 -40.17 9.87 3.63
C LEU A 123 -40.34 11.38 3.53
N LEU A 124 -39.31 12.10 4.00
CA LEU A 124 -39.27 13.55 4.07
C LEU A 124 -38.11 14.14 3.25
N HIS A 125 -38.17 15.42 3.02
CA HIS A 125 -37.04 16.19 2.50
C HIS A 125 -36.91 17.49 3.28
N ALA A 126 -35.71 18.04 3.27
CA ALA A 126 -35.40 19.35 3.87
C ALA A 126 -34.33 20.07 3.05
N VAL A 127 -34.28 21.39 3.22
CA VAL A 127 -33.20 22.21 2.71
C VAL A 127 -32.42 22.76 3.89
N TRP A 128 -31.10 22.74 3.79
CA TRP A 128 -30.22 23.26 4.81
C TRP A 128 -29.43 24.48 4.30
N PHE A 129 -29.67 25.63 4.94
CA PHE A 129 -28.88 26.85 4.72
C PHE A 129 -27.94 27.08 5.93
N PRO A 130 -26.76 26.46 5.97
CA PRO A 130 -25.87 26.50 7.13
C PRO A 130 -25.32 27.90 7.43
N SER A 131 -25.32 28.80 6.45
CA SER A 131 -24.84 30.17 6.57
C SER A 131 -25.95 31.18 6.93
N VAL A 132 -27.18 30.72 7.11
CA VAL A 132 -28.35 31.62 7.34
C VAL A 132 -28.91 31.33 8.73
N SER A 133 -29.12 32.38 9.53
CA SER A 133 -29.74 32.24 10.84
C SER A 133 -31.27 32.35 10.77
N GLU A 134 -31.95 31.87 11.81
CA GLU A 134 -33.41 32.01 11.91
C GLU A 134 -33.85 33.47 11.96
N LEU A 135 -33.02 34.37 12.51
CA LEU A 135 -33.28 35.79 12.55
C LEU A 135 -33.31 36.42 11.16
N ASP A 136 -32.45 35.93 10.24
CA ASP A 136 -32.39 36.41 8.86
C ASP A 136 -33.64 36.08 8.06
N ILE A 137 -34.35 35.02 8.47
CA ILE A 137 -35.57 34.54 7.80
C ILE A 137 -36.83 35.11 8.46
N ARG A 138 -36.72 35.56 9.69
CA ARG A 138 -37.85 36.06 10.48
C ARG A 138 -38.50 37.26 9.79
N GLY A 139 -39.80 37.17 9.53
CA GLY A 139 -40.59 38.22 8.87
C GLY A 139 -40.52 38.21 7.34
N GLN A 140 -39.72 37.34 6.73
CA GLN A 140 -39.70 37.19 5.28
C GLN A 140 -40.81 36.27 4.80
N THR A 141 -41.41 36.58 3.65
CA THR A 141 -42.37 35.68 2.96
C THR A 141 -41.59 34.61 2.24
N MET A 142 -41.94 33.35 2.52
CA MET A 142 -41.30 32.21 1.85
C MET A 142 -41.86 32.06 0.42
N PRO A 143 -40.98 31.60 -0.54
CA PRO A 143 -41.47 31.22 -1.87
C PRO A 143 -42.56 30.13 -1.81
N PRO A 144 -43.42 29.99 -2.84
CA PRO A 144 -44.52 29.04 -2.82
C PRO A 144 -44.12 27.57 -2.65
N GLU A 145 -42.91 27.18 -3.13
CA GLU A 145 -42.36 25.84 -3.00
C GLU A 145 -41.61 25.59 -1.68
N ALA A 146 -41.41 26.62 -0.88
CA ALA A 146 -40.63 26.56 0.36
C ALA A 146 -41.54 26.55 1.59
N ASP A 147 -41.29 25.64 2.52
CA ASP A 147 -41.96 25.57 3.81
C ASP A 147 -40.93 25.66 4.95
N ARG A 148 -41.18 26.59 5.90
CA ARG A 148 -40.28 26.78 7.07
C ARG A 148 -40.09 25.51 7.90
N ARG A 149 -41.09 24.63 7.94
CA ARG A 149 -41.02 23.36 8.66
C ARG A 149 -40.01 22.40 8.06
N LEU A 150 -39.67 22.57 6.77
CA LEU A 150 -38.70 21.76 6.03
C LEU A 150 -37.32 22.47 5.88
N LEU A 151 -37.09 23.54 6.64
CA LEU A 151 -35.87 24.31 6.55
C LEU A 151 -34.99 24.09 7.78
N LEU A 152 -33.71 23.82 7.53
CA LEU A 152 -32.62 23.83 8.50
C LEU A 152 -31.78 25.10 8.30
N THR A 153 -31.38 25.71 9.38
CA THR A 153 -30.55 26.95 9.39
C THR A 153 -29.23 26.69 10.10
N SER A 154 -28.48 27.74 10.41
CA SER A 154 -27.25 27.64 11.20
C SER A 154 -27.47 27.09 12.62
N SER A 155 -28.70 27.12 13.16
CA SER A 155 -29.06 26.49 14.44
C SER A 155 -28.77 24.99 14.46
N ALA A 156 -29.02 24.30 13.33
CA ALA A 156 -28.77 22.87 13.21
C ALA A 156 -27.29 22.48 13.26
N LEU A 157 -26.35 23.41 13.08
CA LEU A 157 -24.93 23.16 13.31
C LEU A 157 -24.59 23.00 14.80
N GLN A 158 -25.38 23.64 15.67
CA GLN A 158 -25.18 23.60 17.12
C GLN A 158 -26.03 22.54 17.80
N ASN A 159 -27.29 22.43 17.39
CA ASN A 159 -28.27 21.49 17.95
C ASN A 159 -28.99 20.71 16.84
N PRO A 160 -28.28 19.80 16.15
CA PRO A 160 -28.84 19.06 15.01
C PRO A 160 -30.03 18.17 15.39
N GLU A 161 -30.01 17.59 16.60
CA GLU A 161 -31.06 16.66 17.05
C GLU A 161 -32.42 17.34 17.10
N ALA A 162 -32.53 18.48 17.77
CA ALA A 162 -33.81 19.20 17.90
C ALA A 162 -34.37 19.62 16.53
N ASP A 163 -33.51 20.11 15.64
CA ASP A 163 -33.92 20.56 14.31
C ASP A 163 -34.32 19.40 13.39
N ILE A 164 -33.59 18.30 13.42
CA ILE A 164 -33.94 17.08 12.66
C ILE A 164 -35.22 16.45 13.20
N GLU A 165 -35.42 16.39 14.52
CA GLU A 165 -36.64 15.91 15.13
C GLU A 165 -37.87 16.76 14.75
N ARG A 166 -37.71 18.07 14.74
CA ARG A 166 -38.76 19.00 14.30
C ARG A 166 -39.22 18.67 12.88
N ILE A 167 -38.31 18.34 11.97
CA ILE A 167 -38.64 17.96 10.60
C ILE A 167 -39.35 16.60 10.57
N PHE A 168 -38.86 15.59 11.29
CA PHE A 168 -39.53 14.27 11.33
C PHE A 168 -40.96 14.34 11.90
N ASN A 169 -41.25 15.32 12.75
CA ASN A 169 -42.58 15.53 13.30
C ASN A 169 -43.56 16.23 12.32
N VAL A 170 -43.10 16.67 11.13
CA VAL A 170 -43.99 17.23 10.10
C VAL A 170 -44.96 16.17 9.59
N GLN A 171 -46.27 16.41 9.70
CA GLN A 171 -47.29 15.51 9.17
C GLN A 171 -47.38 15.62 7.64
N LEU A 172 -47.44 14.46 6.98
CA LEU A 172 -47.62 14.38 5.54
C LEU A 172 -49.11 14.19 5.18
N THR A 173 -49.52 14.68 4.01
CA THR A 173 -50.90 14.58 3.50
C THR A 173 -51.35 13.13 3.33
N ASN A 174 -50.43 12.19 3.07
CA ASN A 174 -50.75 10.75 2.96
C ASN A 174 -50.85 10.04 4.31
N GLY A 175 -50.62 10.73 5.44
CA GLY A 175 -50.70 10.20 6.79
C GLY A 175 -49.74 9.06 7.13
N ILE A 176 -48.76 8.78 6.31
CA ILE A 176 -47.78 7.72 6.58
C ILE A 176 -46.89 8.12 7.74
N GLU A 177 -46.94 7.36 8.82
CA GLU A 177 -46.00 7.40 9.93
C GLU A 177 -45.11 6.14 9.88
N THR A 178 -43.92 6.24 10.48
CA THR A 178 -42.96 5.11 10.46
C THR A 178 -43.41 4.03 11.44
N THR A 179 -43.58 2.81 10.93
CA THR A 179 -44.01 1.61 11.68
C THR A 179 -43.11 0.41 11.36
N LEU A 180 -41.86 0.67 11.03
CA LEU A 180 -40.89 -0.38 10.73
C LEU A 180 -40.55 -1.17 11.99
N THR A 181 -40.49 -2.48 11.86
CA THR A 181 -39.86 -3.35 12.86
C THR A 181 -38.36 -3.25 12.75
N ASP A 182 -37.62 -3.62 13.81
CA ASP A 182 -36.13 -3.62 13.78
C ASP A 182 -35.58 -4.48 12.63
N HIS A 183 -36.25 -5.59 12.32
CA HIS A 183 -35.88 -6.46 11.21
C HIS A 183 -36.06 -5.77 9.85
N GLU A 184 -37.19 -5.12 9.64
CA GLU A 184 -37.49 -4.36 8.40
C GLU A 184 -36.56 -3.17 8.23
N ALA A 185 -36.29 -2.44 9.31
CA ALA A 185 -35.34 -1.34 9.32
C ALA A 185 -33.93 -1.81 8.93
N LYS A 186 -33.50 -2.95 9.49
CA LYS A 186 -32.21 -3.58 9.16
C LYS A 186 -32.19 -4.05 7.70
N GLN A 187 -33.26 -4.67 7.20
CA GLN A 187 -33.32 -5.06 5.78
C GLN A 187 -33.23 -3.85 4.84
N LEU A 188 -33.89 -2.74 5.17
CA LEU A 188 -33.82 -1.51 4.39
C LEU A 188 -32.39 -0.95 4.37
N LEU A 189 -31.71 -0.97 5.53
CA LEU A 189 -30.32 -0.54 5.66
C LEU A 189 -29.39 -1.42 4.85
N ASP A 190 -29.38 -2.74 5.10
CA ASP A 190 -28.38 -3.67 4.59
C ASP A 190 -28.56 -3.99 3.09
N ASN A 191 -29.79 -3.87 2.55
CA ASN A 191 -30.06 -4.26 1.16
C ASN A 191 -30.33 -3.07 0.22
N VAL A 192 -30.60 -1.88 0.75
CA VAL A 192 -30.97 -0.72 -0.07
C VAL A 192 -30.08 0.49 0.19
N LEU A 193 -29.96 0.92 1.46
CA LEU A 193 -29.25 2.15 1.79
C LEU A 193 -27.74 1.95 1.84
N CYS A 194 -27.29 0.79 2.34
CA CYS A 194 -25.86 0.46 2.45
C CYS A 194 -25.60 -1.02 2.10
N PRO A 195 -25.93 -1.47 0.87
CA PRO A 195 -25.71 -2.85 0.49
C PRO A 195 -24.23 -3.19 0.44
N SER A 196 -23.88 -4.38 0.97
CA SER A 196 -22.55 -4.93 0.79
C SER A 196 -22.45 -5.60 -0.57
N PHE A 197 -21.57 -5.10 -1.43
CA PHE A 197 -21.29 -5.68 -2.73
C PHE A 197 -19.83 -6.13 -2.79
N ASN A 198 -19.61 -7.44 -2.79
CA ASN A 198 -18.29 -8.03 -2.82
C ASN A 198 -18.07 -8.72 -4.17
N VAL A 199 -17.15 -8.18 -4.95
CA VAL A 199 -16.65 -8.83 -6.16
C VAL A 199 -15.21 -9.22 -5.91
N PHE A 200 -14.95 -10.51 -5.89
CA PHE A 200 -13.60 -11.04 -5.78
C PHE A 200 -13.10 -11.33 -7.20
N PRO A 201 -12.07 -10.63 -7.69
CA PRO A 201 -11.43 -11.00 -8.94
C PRO A 201 -10.87 -12.43 -8.83
N THR A 202 -10.78 -13.13 -9.95
CA THR A 202 -10.03 -14.39 -9.96
C THR A 202 -8.60 -14.14 -9.51
N ALA A 203 -7.97 -15.10 -8.86
CA ALA A 203 -6.61 -14.93 -8.32
C ALA A 203 -5.61 -14.44 -9.38
N SER A 204 -5.72 -14.93 -10.63
CA SER A 204 -4.88 -14.48 -11.74
C SER A 204 -5.12 -13.01 -12.09
N LEU A 205 -6.37 -12.55 -12.16
CA LEU A 205 -6.69 -11.16 -12.47
C LEU A 205 -6.24 -10.21 -11.36
N ASP A 206 -6.39 -10.61 -10.09
CA ASP A 206 -5.90 -9.82 -8.95
C ASP A 206 -4.36 -9.66 -8.99
N LEU A 207 -3.64 -10.72 -9.39
CA LEU A 207 -2.19 -10.66 -9.59
C LEU A 207 -1.80 -9.71 -10.73
N ASP A 208 -2.53 -9.72 -11.84
CA ASP A 208 -2.26 -8.85 -12.97
C ASP A 208 -2.50 -7.37 -12.62
N ILE A 209 -3.57 -7.07 -11.89
CA ILE A 209 -3.84 -5.72 -11.37
C ILE A 209 -2.70 -5.25 -10.45
N LYS A 210 -2.25 -6.11 -9.55
CA LYS A 210 -1.11 -5.81 -8.66
C LYS A 210 0.18 -5.58 -9.44
N ARG A 211 0.45 -6.37 -10.48
CA ARG A 211 1.60 -6.18 -11.38
C ARG A 211 1.56 -4.81 -12.05
N ILE A 212 0.41 -4.42 -12.60
CA ILE A 212 0.22 -3.11 -13.24
C ILE A 212 0.45 -1.98 -12.23
N ALA A 213 -0.09 -2.08 -11.01
CA ALA A 213 0.11 -1.10 -9.96
C ALA A 213 1.60 -0.94 -9.59
N PHE A 214 2.33 -2.05 -9.44
CA PHE A 214 3.76 -2.01 -9.14
C PHE A 214 4.60 -1.43 -10.29
N HIS A 215 4.27 -1.74 -11.53
CA HIS A 215 4.93 -1.12 -12.69
C HIS A 215 4.75 0.40 -12.70
N ARG A 216 3.55 0.88 -12.42
CA ARG A 216 3.27 2.32 -12.34
C ARG A 216 4.11 2.98 -11.23
N LEU A 217 4.12 2.41 -10.03
CA LEU A 217 4.87 2.95 -8.90
C LEU A 217 6.38 2.97 -9.16
N LEU A 218 6.89 1.96 -9.85
CA LEU A 218 8.29 1.90 -10.25
C LEU A 218 8.64 3.01 -11.26
N ASN A 219 7.78 3.23 -12.25
CA ASN A 219 7.97 4.29 -13.25
C ASN A 219 8.00 5.69 -12.60
N GLU A 220 7.17 5.93 -11.58
CA GLU A 220 7.22 7.18 -10.80
C GLU A 220 8.59 7.37 -10.12
N GLN A 221 9.20 6.29 -9.63
CA GLN A 221 10.54 6.38 -9.02
C GLN A 221 11.66 6.53 -10.05
N ILE A 222 11.55 5.93 -11.22
CA ILE A 222 12.51 6.10 -12.31
C ILE A 222 12.61 7.57 -12.74
N CYS A 223 11.52 8.34 -12.61
CA CYS A 223 11.56 9.79 -12.88
C CYS A 223 12.56 10.56 -12.00
N LEU A 224 12.97 10.02 -10.84
CA LEU A 224 14.03 10.62 -10.01
C LEU A 224 15.37 10.71 -10.75
N LEU A 225 15.63 9.82 -11.71
CA LEU A 225 16.85 9.87 -12.52
C LEU A 225 16.97 11.16 -13.33
N ASN A 226 15.84 11.81 -13.69
CA ASN A 226 15.87 13.08 -14.41
C ASN A 226 16.44 14.21 -13.56
N TYR A 227 16.25 14.15 -12.22
CA TYR A 227 16.83 15.12 -11.27
C TYR A 227 18.31 14.84 -10.98
N LEU A 228 18.80 13.64 -11.34
CA LEU A 228 20.17 13.20 -11.14
C LEU A 228 20.98 13.21 -12.44
N GLU A 229 20.44 13.76 -13.53
CA GLU A 229 21.09 13.66 -14.84
C GLU A 229 22.44 14.36 -14.86
N GLU A 230 22.55 15.52 -14.22
CA GLU A 230 23.78 16.30 -14.11
C GLU A 230 24.70 15.87 -12.95
N GLN A 231 24.24 14.99 -12.05
CA GLN A 231 25.04 14.49 -10.94
C GLN A 231 26.00 13.41 -11.42
N LYS A 232 27.31 13.67 -11.31
CA LYS A 232 28.32 12.69 -11.68
C LYS A 232 28.48 11.59 -10.64
N THR A 233 28.32 11.92 -9.35
CA THR A 233 28.46 10.98 -8.23
C THR A 233 27.25 11.05 -7.32
N ALA A 234 26.65 9.89 -7.00
CA ALA A 234 25.56 9.83 -6.03
C ALA A 234 25.49 8.47 -5.32
N VAL A 235 25.08 8.49 -4.06
CA VAL A 235 24.72 7.28 -3.31
C VAL A 235 23.23 7.30 -2.98
N ILE A 236 22.54 6.21 -3.30
CA ILE A 236 21.09 6.09 -3.20
C ILE A 236 20.77 5.00 -2.19
N ASN A 237 20.28 5.42 -1.01
CA ASN A 237 19.76 4.54 0.01
C ASN A 237 18.30 4.19 -0.29
N GLY A 238 17.89 2.98 0.03
CA GLY A 238 16.47 2.61 -0.03
C GLY A 238 16.21 1.29 0.67
N ALA A 239 15.11 1.17 1.39
CA ALA A 239 14.68 -0.09 1.97
C ALA A 239 14.40 -1.14 0.87
N ALA A 240 14.27 -2.42 1.26
CA ALA A 240 13.83 -3.45 0.32
C ALA A 240 12.48 -3.05 -0.30
N GLY A 241 12.32 -3.34 -1.59
CA GLY A 241 11.10 -3.01 -2.32
C GLY A 241 11.01 -1.58 -2.86
N THR A 242 12.00 -0.71 -2.63
CA THR A 242 12.01 0.67 -3.18
C THR A 242 12.49 0.76 -4.63
N GLY A 243 12.79 -0.35 -5.30
CA GLY A 243 13.17 -0.36 -6.72
C GLY A 243 14.63 -0.03 -7.03
N LYS A 244 15.55 -0.04 -6.03
CA LYS A 244 16.99 0.29 -6.20
C LYS A 244 17.63 -0.33 -7.44
N THR A 245 17.60 -1.66 -7.53
CA THR A 245 18.18 -2.41 -8.66
C THR A 245 17.59 -2.00 -10.01
N MET A 246 16.28 -1.74 -10.06
CA MET A 246 15.62 -1.32 -11.30
C MET A 246 15.99 0.10 -11.71
N ILE A 247 16.12 1.01 -10.73
CA ILE A 247 16.59 2.38 -10.97
C ILE A 247 18.06 2.36 -11.40
N ALA A 248 18.90 1.53 -10.77
CA ALA A 248 20.29 1.32 -11.15
C ALA A 248 20.42 0.83 -12.60
N LEU A 249 19.61 -0.17 -12.96
CA LEU A 249 19.58 -0.74 -14.30
C LEU A 249 19.08 0.29 -15.34
N GLU A 250 18.04 1.06 -15.03
CA GLU A 250 17.54 2.11 -15.91
C GLU A 250 18.61 3.22 -16.13
N LYS A 251 19.34 3.61 -15.09
CA LYS A 251 20.48 4.54 -15.23
C LYS A 251 21.53 3.98 -16.17
N ALA A 252 21.89 2.68 -16.02
CA ALA A 252 22.82 2.01 -16.92
C ALA A 252 22.34 2.01 -18.37
N LYS A 253 21.06 1.70 -18.59
CA LYS A 253 20.44 1.67 -19.93
C LYS A 253 20.43 3.04 -20.60
N ARG A 254 20.21 4.13 -19.85
CA ARG A 254 20.27 5.51 -20.39
C ARG A 254 21.67 5.85 -20.91
N HIS A 255 22.73 5.51 -20.15
CA HIS A 255 24.11 5.71 -20.60
C HIS A 255 24.43 4.82 -21.81
N ALA A 256 24.06 3.54 -21.75
CA ALA A 256 24.27 2.60 -22.85
C ALA A 256 23.57 3.02 -24.15
N ALA A 257 22.37 3.61 -24.06
CA ALA A 257 21.62 4.15 -25.20
C ALA A 257 22.35 5.34 -25.86
N ASN A 258 23.18 6.08 -25.11
CA ASN A 258 24.04 7.13 -25.64
C ASN A 258 25.35 6.59 -26.24
N GLY A 259 25.52 5.27 -26.32
CA GLY A 259 26.73 4.62 -26.82
C GLY A 259 27.87 4.57 -25.79
N GLU A 260 27.61 4.92 -24.54
CA GLU A 260 28.60 4.98 -23.47
C GLU A 260 28.69 3.65 -22.73
N LYS A 261 29.92 3.19 -22.45
CA LYS A 261 30.12 1.89 -21.81
C LYS A 261 29.99 1.97 -20.29
N VAL A 262 29.22 1.05 -19.71
CA VAL A 262 28.87 1.00 -18.29
C VAL A 262 29.39 -0.29 -17.66
N LEU A 263 30.07 -0.16 -16.54
CA LEU A 263 30.38 -1.27 -15.64
C LEU A 263 29.30 -1.32 -14.55
N PHE A 264 28.52 -2.41 -14.53
CA PHE A 264 27.53 -2.66 -13.50
C PHE A 264 28.05 -3.71 -12.52
N LEU A 265 28.35 -3.30 -11.30
CA LEU A 265 28.82 -4.18 -10.24
C LEU A 265 27.68 -4.59 -9.32
N CYS A 266 27.54 -5.88 -9.07
CA CYS A 266 26.64 -6.44 -8.08
C CYS A 266 27.38 -7.43 -7.17
N PHE A 267 27.01 -7.46 -5.90
CA PHE A 267 27.69 -8.31 -4.93
C PHE A 267 27.45 -9.80 -5.17
N ASN A 268 26.21 -10.17 -5.57
CA ASN A 268 25.76 -11.55 -5.66
C ASN A 268 25.87 -12.10 -7.09
N SER A 269 26.54 -13.24 -7.27
CA SER A 269 26.69 -13.89 -8.57
C SER A 269 25.35 -14.34 -9.20
N ARG A 270 24.37 -14.73 -8.40
CA ARG A 270 23.00 -15.07 -8.90
C ARG A 270 22.27 -13.84 -9.42
N LEU A 271 22.36 -12.71 -8.71
CA LEU A 271 21.81 -11.45 -9.20
C LEU A 271 22.49 -11.02 -10.50
N ARG A 272 23.83 -11.10 -10.57
CA ARG A 272 24.59 -10.83 -11.80
C ARG A 272 24.11 -11.69 -12.96
N GLN A 273 23.97 -13.01 -12.76
CA GLN A 273 23.47 -13.90 -13.79
C GLN A 273 22.05 -13.53 -14.23
N HIS A 274 21.14 -13.28 -13.29
CA HIS A 274 19.77 -12.87 -13.59
C HIS A 274 19.71 -11.55 -14.39
N LEU A 275 20.54 -10.56 -14.04
CA LEU A 275 20.64 -9.28 -14.75
C LEU A 275 21.16 -9.50 -16.18
N ASN A 276 22.22 -10.29 -16.33
CA ASN A 276 22.81 -10.58 -17.63
C ASN A 276 21.86 -11.34 -18.55
N ASP A 277 21.13 -12.33 -18.03
CA ASP A 277 20.20 -13.17 -18.82
C ASP A 277 18.98 -12.37 -19.30
N ASN A 278 18.53 -11.38 -18.51
CA ASN A 278 17.31 -10.62 -18.80
C ASN A 278 17.55 -9.22 -19.40
N ASN A 279 18.80 -8.77 -19.50
CA ASN A 279 19.14 -7.43 -19.97
C ASN A 279 20.36 -7.46 -20.90
N SER A 280 20.23 -8.11 -22.05
CA SER A 280 21.27 -8.07 -23.06
C SER A 280 21.39 -6.65 -23.66
N CYS A 281 22.50 -6.00 -23.40
CA CYS A 281 22.84 -4.70 -23.96
C CYS A 281 24.35 -4.63 -24.17
N ASP A 282 24.80 -4.37 -25.38
CA ASP A 282 26.22 -4.45 -25.77
C ASP A 282 27.13 -3.46 -25.00
N ASN A 283 26.53 -2.41 -24.42
CA ASN A 283 27.28 -1.38 -23.69
C ASN A 283 27.18 -1.51 -22.16
N ILE A 284 26.61 -2.60 -21.61
CA ILE A 284 26.55 -2.84 -20.18
C ILE A 284 27.24 -4.16 -19.84
N ASP A 285 28.31 -4.09 -19.06
CA ASP A 285 29.00 -5.28 -18.56
C ASP A 285 28.61 -5.53 -17.09
N PHE A 286 28.02 -6.71 -16.80
CA PHE A 286 27.62 -7.11 -15.44
C PHE A 286 28.66 -8.01 -14.79
N TYR A 287 29.26 -7.56 -13.67
CA TYR A 287 30.25 -8.33 -12.92
C TYR A 287 29.99 -8.31 -11.41
N THR A 288 30.53 -9.30 -10.71
CA THR A 288 30.94 -9.17 -9.31
C THR A 288 32.39 -8.70 -9.29
N ILE A 289 32.88 -8.11 -8.19
CA ILE A 289 34.31 -7.71 -8.14
C ILE A 289 35.21 -8.92 -8.33
N ASP A 290 34.90 -10.08 -7.70
CA ASP A 290 35.62 -11.32 -7.92
C ASP A 290 35.62 -11.75 -9.40
N GLY A 291 34.47 -11.70 -10.04
CA GLY A 291 34.33 -12.04 -11.46
C GLY A 291 35.08 -11.06 -12.37
N LEU A 292 35.12 -9.79 -12.01
CA LEU A 292 35.89 -8.77 -12.73
C LEU A 292 37.39 -9.04 -12.60
N ALA A 293 37.89 -9.33 -11.37
CA ALA A 293 39.28 -9.67 -11.12
C ALA A 293 39.71 -10.91 -11.91
N CYS A 294 38.92 -12.01 -11.83
CA CYS A 294 39.22 -13.22 -12.59
C CYS A 294 39.26 -12.96 -14.11
N LYS A 295 38.34 -12.18 -14.64
CA LYS A 295 38.22 -11.88 -16.07
C LYS A 295 39.37 -11.03 -16.57
N LEU A 296 39.69 -9.91 -15.90
CA LEU A 296 40.65 -8.94 -16.36
C LEU A 296 42.11 -9.42 -16.10
N CYS A 297 42.33 -10.15 -15.02
CA CYS A 297 43.64 -10.73 -14.70
C CYS A 297 43.87 -12.11 -15.33
N ASN A 298 42.88 -12.66 -16.05
CA ASN A 298 42.92 -14.00 -16.64
C ASN A 298 43.33 -15.07 -15.62
N SER A 299 42.72 -15.05 -14.43
CA SER A 299 43.04 -15.90 -13.28
C SER A 299 41.82 -16.73 -12.86
N ALA A 300 42.03 -17.95 -12.36
CA ALA A 300 40.97 -18.79 -11.81
C ALA A 300 40.48 -18.33 -10.43
N ALA A 301 41.34 -17.55 -9.70
CA ALA A 301 41.02 -16.96 -8.40
C ALA A 301 41.14 -15.43 -8.47
N PRO A 302 40.35 -14.68 -7.70
CA PRO A 302 40.41 -13.21 -7.69
C PRO A 302 41.74 -12.75 -7.08
N ASP A 303 42.43 -11.83 -7.77
CA ASP A 303 43.61 -11.17 -7.34
C ASP A 303 43.35 -9.65 -7.39
N TYR A 304 43.11 -9.05 -6.24
CA TYR A 304 42.67 -7.65 -6.14
C TYR A 304 43.84 -6.69 -6.34
N ALA A 305 45.08 -7.05 -5.90
CA ALA A 305 46.27 -6.23 -6.11
C ALA A 305 46.55 -6.09 -7.60
N ARG A 306 46.55 -7.21 -8.31
CA ARG A 306 46.73 -7.22 -9.75
C ARG A 306 45.60 -6.54 -10.51
N LEU A 307 44.36 -6.67 -10.01
CA LEU A 307 43.21 -5.94 -10.59
C LEU A 307 43.43 -4.43 -10.48
N LYS A 308 43.86 -3.94 -9.30
CA LYS A 308 44.13 -2.52 -9.08
C LYS A 308 45.18 -2.01 -10.04
N GLU A 309 46.34 -2.66 -10.12
CA GLU A 309 47.41 -2.34 -11.06
C GLU A 309 46.86 -2.30 -12.52
N TYR A 310 46.12 -3.28 -12.92
CA TYR A 310 45.48 -3.35 -14.24
C TYR A 310 44.57 -2.14 -14.52
N LEU A 311 43.72 -1.75 -13.56
CA LEU A 311 42.79 -0.62 -13.71
C LEU A 311 43.58 0.70 -13.84
N GLU A 312 44.60 0.89 -13.02
CA GLU A 312 45.51 2.07 -13.05
C GLU A 312 46.29 2.14 -14.39
N ASP A 313 46.86 1.03 -14.85
CA ASP A 313 47.56 0.95 -16.14
C ASP A 313 46.64 1.31 -17.31
N LYS A 314 45.42 0.81 -17.29
CA LYS A 314 44.41 1.12 -18.33
C LYS A 314 44.00 2.58 -18.31
N PHE A 315 43.90 3.18 -17.14
CA PHE A 315 43.63 4.60 -17.00
C PHE A 315 44.78 5.44 -17.54
N PHE A 316 46.03 5.21 -17.10
CA PHE A 316 47.20 5.96 -17.54
C PHE A 316 47.51 5.79 -19.03
N SER A 317 47.16 4.65 -19.62
CA SER A 317 47.29 4.43 -21.07
C SER A 317 46.15 5.00 -21.90
N GLY A 318 45.15 5.64 -21.28
CA GLY A 318 43.95 6.15 -21.95
C GLY A 318 43.09 5.06 -22.57
N SER A 319 43.23 3.81 -22.14
CA SER A 319 42.48 2.66 -22.67
C SER A 319 41.48 2.07 -21.68
N PHE A 320 41.10 2.81 -20.62
CA PHE A 320 40.07 2.39 -19.67
C PHE A 320 38.71 2.31 -20.37
N PRO A 321 38.06 1.15 -20.34
CA PRO A 321 36.92 0.90 -21.24
C PRO A 321 35.59 1.50 -20.78
N TYR A 322 35.44 1.84 -19.50
CA TYR A 322 34.16 2.24 -18.94
C TYR A 322 34.13 3.74 -18.63
N LYS A 323 33.04 4.38 -19.05
CA LYS A 323 32.77 5.78 -18.70
C LYS A 323 31.93 5.90 -17.43
N HIS A 324 31.05 4.94 -17.18
CA HIS A 324 30.16 4.97 -16.04
C HIS A 324 30.26 3.70 -15.20
N ILE A 325 30.15 3.87 -13.89
CA ILE A 325 30.16 2.77 -12.93
C ILE A 325 28.91 2.85 -12.06
N ILE A 326 28.20 1.75 -12.00
CA ILE A 326 27.00 1.60 -11.17
C ILE A 326 27.17 0.38 -10.28
N ILE A 327 26.97 0.57 -8.98
CA ILE A 327 27.12 -0.46 -7.96
C ILE A 327 25.78 -0.70 -7.30
N ASP A 328 25.29 -1.94 -7.34
CA ASP A 328 24.09 -2.36 -6.58
C ASP A 328 24.50 -3.18 -5.36
N GLU A 329 23.70 -3.09 -4.29
CA GLU A 329 23.98 -3.68 -2.97
C GLU A 329 25.32 -3.19 -2.37
N GLY A 330 25.64 -1.91 -2.55
CA GLY A 330 26.93 -1.30 -2.17
C GLY A 330 27.33 -1.46 -0.71
N GLN A 331 26.38 -1.74 0.20
CA GLN A 331 26.65 -1.97 1.62
C GLN A 331 27.39 -3.28 1.90
N ASP A 332 27.41 -4.24 0.97
CA ASP A 332 28.01 -5.56 1.19
C ASP A 332 29.49 -5.62 0.82
N PHE A 333 29.97 -4.71 -0.01
CA PHE A 333 31.37 -4.69 -0.43
C PHE A 333 32.28 -4.18 0.69
N GLY A 334 33.46 -4.76 0.79
CA GLY A 334 34.46 -4.40 1.79
C GLY A 334 34.16 -4.89 3.21
N GLN A 335 33.08 -5.63 3.43
CA GLN A 335 32.74 -6.14 4.77
C GLN A 335 33.55 -7.38 5.17
N SER A 336 33.79 -8.28 4.22
CA SER A 336 34.61 -9.48 4.44
C SER A 336 36.01 -9.39 3.85
N LYS A 337 36.21 -8.51 2.87
CA LYS A 337 37.47 -8.32 2.11
C LYS A 337 37.72 -6.82 1.96
N PHE A 338 38.65 -6.30 2.73
CA PHE A 338 38.94 -4.86 2.74
C PHE A 338 39.42 -4.36 1.37
N GLU A 339 40.10 -5.21 0.61
CA GLU A 339 40.62 -4.92 -0.73
C GLU A 339 39.49 -4.51 -1.72
N GLU A 340 38.27 -4.99 -1.54
CA GLU A 340 37.12 -4.57 -2.36
C GLU A 340 36.87 -3.07 -2.23
N THR A 341 37.09 -2.49 -1.04
CA THR A 341 36.94 -1.05 -0.81
C THR A 341 37.97 -0.25 -1.63
N ASP A 342 39.20 -0.73 -1.72
CA ASP A 342 40.25 -0.08 -2.51
C ASP A 342 39.94 -0.12 -4.01
N ILE A 343 39.42 -1.24 -4.50
CA ILE A 343 39.00 -1.33 -5.91
C ILE A 343 37.84 -0.34 -6.20
N ILE A 344 36.84 -0.23 -5.31
CA ILE A 344 35.73 0.70 -5.48
C ILE A 344 36.21 2.16 -5.48
N ARG A 345 37.17 2.51 -4.59
CA ARG A 345 37.80 3.84 -4.58
C ARG A 345 38.54 4.11 -5.87
N THR A 346 39.43 3.19 -6.31
CA THR A 346 40.16 3.30 -7.57
C THR A 346 39.23 3.53 -8.74
N LEU A 347 38.15 2.75 -8.85
CA LEU A 347 37.14 2.91 -9.90
C LEU A 347 36.43 4.28 -9.84
N LYS A 348 36.10 4.78 -8.63
CA LYS A 348 35.52 6.11 -8.44
C LYS A 348 36.51 7.19 -8.93
N ASP A 349 37.76 7.13 -8.51
CA ASP A 349 38.79 8.13 -8.86
C ASP A 349 38.99 8.17 -10.37
N ILE A 350 39.13 7.02 -11.03
CA ILE A 350 39.30 6.90 -12.48
C ILE A 350 38.14 7.57 -13.24
N VAL A 351 36.89 7.26 -12.93
CA VAL A 351 35.74 7.81 -13.69
C VAL A 351 35.41 9.25 -13.33
N SER A 352 35.90 9.74 -12.18
CA SER A 352 35.75 11.13 -11.76
C SER A 352 36.80 12.05 -12.37
N ASP A 353 37.85 11.49 -12.99
CA ASP A 353 38.89 12.27 -13.66
C ASP A 353 38.34 13.02 -14.88
N ASP A 354 38.80 14.23 -15.11
CA ASP A 354 38.32 15.12 -16.17
C ASP A 354 38.51 14.53 -17.59
N THR A 355 39.49 13.63 -17.77
CA THR A 355 39.75 12.97 -19.06
C THR A 355 38.66 11.96 -19.43
N ILE A 356 38.05 11.29 -18.44
CA ILE A 356 36.94 10.35 -18.64
C ILE A 356 35.61 11.05 -18.51
N ASN A 357 35.49 11.95 -17.52
CA ASN A 357 34.28 12.74 -17.22
C ASN A 357 33.04 11.86 -17.13
N GLY A 358 33.13 10.80 -16.34
CA GLY A 358 32.13 9.78 -16.20
C GLY A 358 31.18 9.99 -15.01
N SER A 359 30.44 8.94 -14.66
CA SER A 359 29.56 8.96 -13.47
C SER A 359 29.74 7.71 -12.60
N PHE A 360 29.56 7.90 -11.30
CA PHE A 360 29.72 6.87 -10.28
C PHE A 360 28.51 6.83 -9.35
N TYR A 361 27.75 5.75 -9.38
CA TYR A 361 26.51 5.60 -8.63
C TYR A 361 26.52 4.36 -7.76
N ILE A 362 26.12 4.50 -6.49
CA ILE A 362 26.00 3.39 -5.55
C ILE A 362 24.57 3.31 -5.04
N PHE A 363 23.96 2.15 -5.16
CA PHE A 363 22.66 1.80 -4.58
C PHE A 363 22.88 0.87 -3.39
N TYR A 364 22.25 1.19 -2.24
CA TYR A 364 22.46 0.42 -1.01
C TYR A 364 21.21 0.39 -0.12
N ASP A 365 21.17 -0.55 0.82
CA ASP A 365 20.15 -0.66 1.84
C ASP A 365 20.80 -0.77 3.22
N LYS A 366 20.71 0.29 4.00
CA LYS A 366 21.28 0.32 5.36
C LYS A 366 20.72 -0.74 6.31
N HIS A 367 19.51 -1.27 6.04
CA HIS A 367 18.86 -2.31 6.84
C HIS A 367 19.27 -3.74 6.40
N GLN A 368 19.91 -3.90 5.23
CA GLN A 368 20.40 -5.18 4.73
C GLN A 368 21.91 -5.39 4.95
N LEU A 369 22.51 -4.70 5.89
CA LEU A 369 23.92 -4.89 6.26
C LEU A 369 24.08 -6.19 7.07
N VAL A 370 24.10 -7.33 6.38
CA VAL A 370 24.16 -8.67 6.99
C VAL A 370 25.58 -9.14 7.21
N GLN A 371 26.56 -8.61 6.45
CA GLN A 371 27.95 -9.04 6.46
C GLN A 371 28.87 -8.15 7.30
N GLY A 372 28.35 -7.05 7.87
CA GLY A 372 29.15 -6.11 8.65
C GLY A 372 28.30 -5.24 9.58
N SER A 373 28.96 -4.41 10.37
CA SER A 373 28.33 -3.54 11.35
C SER A 373 28.33 -2.05 10.96
N VAL A 374 29.19 -1.65 10.00
CA VAL A 374 29.40 -0.24 9.63
C VAL A 374 29.30 -0.09 8.11
N LEU A 375 28.64 0.98 7.67
CA LEU A 375 28.61 1.32 6.25
C LEU A 375 30.00 1.72 5.75
N PRO A 376 30.40 1.28 4.54
CA PRO A 376 31.68 1.67 3.95
C PRO A 376 31.87 3.19 3.80
N GLU A 377 33.09 3.67 3.88
CA GLU A 377 33.44 5.11 3.78
C GLU A 377 32.98 5.72 2.45
N TYR A 378 33.13 5.01 1.35
CA TYR A 378 32.69 5.49 0.03
C TYR A 378 31.18 5.78 -0.06
N ILE A 379 30.35 5.26 0.90
CA ILE A 379 28.95 5.60 1.08
C ILE A 379 28.80 6.77 2.05
N THR A 380 29.52 6.73 3.19
CA THR A 380 29.35 7.72 4.26
C THR A 380 29.91 9.08 3.91
N GLU A 381 30.94 9.14 3.04
CA GLU A 381 31.61 10.36 2.60
C GLU A 381 31.13 10.91 1.25
N ALA A 382 30.09 10.32 0.68
CA ALA A 382 29.56 10.80 -0.59
C ALA A 382 28.86 12.16 -0.47
N ASP A 383 29.10 13.06 -1.42
CA ASP A 383 28.55 14.42 -1.44
C ASP A 383 27.05 14.44 -1.75
N CYS A 384 26.60 13.62 -2.68
CA CYS A 384 25.19 13.49 -3.05
C CYS A 384 24.60 12.22 -2.44
N LYS A 385 23.69 12.39 -1.45
CA LYS A 385 23.00 11.29 -0.77
C LYS A 385 21.51 11.43 -0.96
N LEU A 386 20.89 10.41 -1.55
CA LEU A 386 19.44 10.33 -1.71
C LEU A 386 18.87 9.15 -0.94
N THR A 387 17.63 9.28 -0.53
CA THR A 387 16.90 8.17 0.10
C THR A 387 15.56 7.93 -0.59
N LEU A 388 15.37 6.70 -1.04
CA LEU A 388 14.11 6.21 -1.57
C LEU A 388 13.24 5.75 -0.40
N TYR A 389 12.13 6.43 -0.18
CA TYR A 389 11.25 6.12 0.95
C TYR A 389 10.08 5.23 0.57
N LYS A 390 9.64 5.31 -0.70
CA LYS A 390 8.41 4.67 -1.14
C LYS A 390 8.66 3.21 -1.54
N ASN A 391 7.95 2.27 -0.92
CA ASN A 391 7.96 0.88 -1.36
C ASN A 391 7.06 0.75 -2.62
N CYS A 392 7.60 0.18 -3.69
CA CYS A 392 6.93 -0.01 -4.98
C CYS A 392 6.92 -1.47 -5.45
N ARG A 393 7.35 -2.43 -4.61
CA ARG A 393 7.51 -3.84 -4.98
C ARG A 393 6.65 -4.78 -4.14
N ASN A 394 6.75 -4.65 -2.82
CA ASN A 394 6.04 -5.52 -1.90
C ASN A 394 4.66 -4.94 -1.58
N THR A 395 3.71 -5.79 -1.27
CA THR A 395 2.47 -5.30 -0.66
C THR A 395 2.75 -4.67 0.70
N GLU A 396 1.90 -3.74 1.11
CA GLU A 396 2.02 -3.02 2.38
C GLU A 396 2.24 -3.97 3.57
N ASN A 397 1.38 -4.99 3.68
CA ASN A 397 1.45 -5.94 4.79
C ASN A 397 2.77 -6.70 4.83
N ILE A 398 3.34 -7.08 3.68
CA ILE A 398 4.66 -7.72 3.61
C ILE A 398 5.76 -6.75 4.04
N ALA A 399 5.72 -5.51 3.56
CA ALA A 399 6.72 -4.50 3.92
C ALA A 399 6.72 -4.21 5.43
N VAL A 400 5.54 -4.09 6.04
CA VAL A 400 5.39 -3.92 7.50
C VAL A 400 5.95 -5.12 8.25
N THR A 401 5.53 -6.35 7.90
CA THR A 401 6.00 -7.59 8.54
C THR A 401 7.52 -7.71 8.47
N SER A 402 8.11 -7.39 7.33
CA SER A 402 9.56 -7.51 7.12
C SER A 402 10.37 -6.57 8.03
N LEU A 403 9.87 -5.36 8.26
CA LEU A 403 10.57 -4.33 9.04
C LEU A 403 10.38 -4.45 10.56
N ARG A 404 9.32 -5.10 11.03
CA ARG A 404 8.98 -5.15 12.46
C ARG A 404 10.12 -5.57 13.40
N PRO A 405 10.94 -6.60 13.10
CA PRO A 405 12.05 -6.97 13.99
C PRO A 405 13.22 -5.97 14.00
N ILE A 406 13.28 -5.05 13.02
CA ILE A 406 14.41 -4.12 12.86
C ILE A 406 14.07 -2.72 13.37
N THR A 407 12.82 -2.27 13.20
CA THR A 407 12.40 -0.92 13.54
C THR A 407 10.92 -0.85 13.89
N ASP A 408 10.59 -0.01 14.87
CA ASP A 408 9.20 0.30 15.24
C ASP A 408 8.51 1.23 14.23
N ARG A 409 9.26 1.81 13.28
CA ARG A 409 8.73 2.71 12.28
C ARG A 409 8.06 1.92 11.16
N ASN A 410 6.84 2.28 10.83
CA ASN A 410 6.17 1.75 9.64
C ASN A 410 6.87 2.25 8.36
N PRO A 411 6.92 1.41 7.31
CA PRO A 411 7.43 1.84 6.01
C PRO A 411 6.59 3.00 5.47
N ILE A 412 7.24 3.97 4.84
CA ILE A 412 6.55 4.99 4.06
C ILE A 412 6.14 4.35 2.74
N LEU A 413 4.84 4.32 2.48
CA LEU A 413 4.29 3.70 1.29
C LEU A 413 4.04 4.74 0.19
N ALA A 414 4.12 4.32 -1.06
CA ALA A 414 3.70 5.14 -2.18
C ALA A 414 2.17 5.33 -2.16
N ALA A 415 1.69 6.49 -2.61
CA ALA A 415 0.27 6.66 -2.87
C ALA A 415 -0.19 5.61 -3.89
N GLY A 416 -1.25 4.85 -3.55
CA GLY A 416 -1.71 3.74 -4.38
C GLY A 416 -0.92 2.42 -4.21
N CYS A 417 -0.13 2.29 -3.13
CA CYS A 417 0.49 1.01 -2.77
C CYS A 417 -0.58 -0.08 -2.57
N VAL A 418 -0.25 -1.27 -3.00
CA VAL A 418 -1.15 -2.44 -2.85
C VAL A 418 -1.08 -2.95 -1.42
N THR A 419 -2.20 -2.96 -0.72
CA THR A 419 -2.26 -3.46 0.67
C THR A 419 -1.92 -4.95 0.77
N GLY A 420 -2.45 -5.76 -0.13
CA GLY A 420 -2.22 -7.22 -0.17
C GLY A 420 -2.85 -7.96 1.01
N SER A 421 -2.72 -9.29 1.00
CA SER A 421 -3.15 -10.12 2.13
C SER A 421 -2.15 -10.04 3.28
N THR A 422 -2.65 -10.10 4.51
CA THR A 422 -1.81 -10.20 5.70
C THR A 422 -1.00 -11.51 5.65
N PRO A 423 0.32 -11.48 5.92
CA PRO A 423 1.13 -12.68 5.97
C PRO A 423 0.59 -13.73 6.94
N LYS A 424 0.69 -15.01 6.56
CA LYS A 424 0.27 -16.12 7.41
C LYS A 424 1.46 -16.65 8.20
N PHE A 425 1.30 -16.85 9.51
CA PHE A 425 2.29 -17.46 10.36
C PHE A 425 1.76 -18.81 10.84
N TYR A 426 2.39 -19.88 10.38
CA TYR A 426 2.05 -21.24 10.73
C TYR A 426 2.99 -21.75 11.84
N PHE A 427 2.40 -22.28 12.89
CA PHE A 427 3.12 -22.96 13.96
C PHE A 427 2.87 -24.46 13.87
N ARG A 428 3.92 -25.17 13.50
CA ARG A 428 3.90 -26.63 13.33
C ARG A 428 4.09 -27.31 14.68
N ASP A 429 3.35 -28.35 14.97
CA ASP A 429 3.64 -29.23 16.10
C ASP A 429 4.89 -30.07 15.83
N SER A 430 5.66 -30.36 16.87
CA SER A 430 6.92 -31.13 16.76
C SER A 430 6.73 -32.55 16.21
N CYS A 431 5.53 -33.13 16.33
CA CYS A 431 5.18 -34.42 15.77
C CYS A 431 4.92 -34.42 14.24
N MET A 432 4.66 -33.23 13.65
CA MET A 432 4.44 -33.10 12.21
C MET A 432 5.79 -33.02 11.46
N GLN A 433 5.89 -33.72 10.31
CA GLN A 433 7.07 -33.58 9.45
C GLN A 433 7.05 -32.25 8.71
N ILE A 434 8.20 -31.59 8.64
CA ILE A 434 8.32 -30.26 7.99
C ILE A 434 7.96 -30.28 6.50
N ASP A 435 8.33 -31.37 5.83
CA ASP A 435 8.07 -31.54 4.40
C ASP A 435 6.57 -31.65 4.07
N ALA A 436 5.77 -32.30 4.94
CA ALA A 436 4.32 -32.33 4.80
C ALA A 436 3.71 -30.93 5.00
N SER A 437 4.19 -30.18 6.02
CA SER A 437 3.74 -28.81 6.29
C SER A 437 4.03 -27.87 5.13
N VAL A 438 5.25 -27.90 4.58
CA VAL A 438 5.65 -27.10 3.42
C VAL A 438 4.85 -27.50 2.17
N ALA A 439 4.61 -28.81 1.96
CA ALA A 439 3.83 -29.28 0.83
C ALA A 439 2.37 -28.80 0.89
N SER A 440 1.76 -28.76 2.08
CA SER A 440 0.40 -28.21 2.29
C SER A 440 0.36 -26.72 1.97
N ILE A 441 1.32 -25.92 2.47
CA ILE A 441 1.39 -24.48 2.17
C ILE A 441 1.55 -24.22 0.67
N ILE A 442 2.39 -25.03 -0.03
CA ILE A 442 2.54 -24.92 -1.49
C ILE A 442 1.23 -25.26 -2.21
N ALA A 443 0.49 -26.26 -1.75
CA ALA A 443 -0.79 -26.62 -2.35
C ALA A 443 -1.81 -25.47 -2.23
N ASP A 444 -1.88 -24.85 -1.05
CA ASP A 444 -2.73 -23.66 -0.81
C ASP A 444 -2.33 -22.50 -1.72
N LEU A 445 -1.02 -22.21 -1.83
CA LEU A 445 -0.52 -21.12 -2.69
C LEU A 445 -0.81 -21.39 -4.17
N ASN A 446 -0.66 -22.62 -4.64
CA ASN A 446 -1.00 -23.00 -6.01
C ASN A 446 -2.52 -22.88 -6.27
N ALA A 447 -3.36 -23.24 -5.29
CA ALA A 447 -4.82 -23.05 -5.38
C ALA A 447 -5.20 -21.55 -5.42
N GLU A 448 -4.41 -20.68 -4.76
CA GLU A 448 -4.51 -19.23 -4.86
C GLU A 448 -3.93 -18.66 -6.17
N GLY A 449 -3.37 -19.48 -7.06
CA GLY A 449 -2.85 -19.09 -8.39
C GLY A 449 -1.36 -18.71 -8.43
N PHE A 450 -0.61 -18.91 -7.34
CA PHE A 450 0.83 -18.62 -7.31
C PHE A 450 1.63 -19.82 -7.85
N ASN A 451 2.46 -19.57 -8.86
CA ASN A 451 3.35 -20.56 -9.47
C ASN A 451 4.83 -20.26 -9.20
N ASP A 452 5.21 -18.99 -9.04
CA ASP A 452 6.56 -18.61 -8.65
C ASP A 452 6.68 -18.59 -7.12
N ILE A 453 6.95 -19.78 -6.56
CA ILE A 453 7.06 -20.03 -5.12
C ILE A 453 8.51 -20.35 -4.77
N VAL A 454 9.04 -19.67 -3.76
CA VAL A 454 10.38 -19.91 -3.23
C VAL A 454 10.32 -20.21 -1.73
N ILE A 455 11.04 -21.23 -1.31
CA ILE A 455 11.24 -21.57 0.09
C ILE A 455 12.60 -21.01 0.51
N LEU A 456 12.61 -20.17 1.52
CA LEU A 456 13.82 -19.58 2.07
C LEU A 456 14.06 -20.06 3.49
N THR A 457 15.30 -20.47 3.79
CA THR A 457 15.73 -20.79 5.14
C THR A 457 16.54 -19.63 5.76
N CYS A 458 16.32 -19.39 7.05
CA CYS A 458 17.15 -18.47 7.83
C CYS A 458 18.54 -19.06 8.17
N LEU A 459 18.70 -20.37 8.01
CA LEU A 459 19.92 -21.14 8.26
C LEU A 459 20.76 -21.32 6.98
N THR A 460 21.70 -22.28 6.99
CA THR A 460 22.38 -22.75 5.77
C THR A 460 21.52 -23.83 5.07
N GLU A 461 21.84 -24.11 3.79
CA GLU A 461 21.11 -25.17 3.06
C GLU A 461 21.30 -26.54 3.72
N GLU A 462 22.46 -26.81 4.30
CA GLU A 462 22.83 -28.08 4.94
C GLU A 462 22.19 -28.22 6.35
N THR A 463 22.06 -27.12 7.10
CA THR A 463 21.56 -27.14 8.48
C THR A 463 20.05 -26.97 8.57
N SER A 464 19.38 -26.63 7.47
CA SER A 464 17.93 -26.48 7.41
C SER A 464 17.23 -27.82 7.67
N LYS A 465 16.15 -27.77 8.45
CA LYS A 465 15.29 -28.95 8.69
C LYS A 465 14.67 -29.52 7.41
N LEU A 466 14.56 -28.72 6.36
CA LEU A 466 14.02 -29.15 5.06
C LEU A 466 15.08 -29.77 4.14
N ALA A 467 16.38 -29.59 4.42
CA ALA A 467 17.48 -30.08 3.57
C ALA A 467 17.35 -31.55 3.11
N PRO A 468 17.00 -32.52 3.98
CA PRO A 468 16.88 -33.93 3.60
C PRO A 468 15.82 -34.21 2.52
N PHE A 469 14.87 -33.29 2.31
CA PHE A 469 13.75 -33.42 1.38
C PHE A 469 13.95 -32.63 0.09
N CYS A 470 15.12 -32.00 -0.08
CA CYS A 470 15.46 -31.17 -1.24
C CYS A 470 16.55 -31.83 -2.09
N SER A 471 16.45 -31.67 -3.41
CA SER A 471 17.49 -32.07 -4.36
C SER A 471 17.70 -30.96 -5.39
N ASP A 472 18.97 -30.69 -5.75
CA ASP A 472 19.35 -29.69 -6.74
C ASP A 472 18.73 -28.30 -6.50
N GLY A 473 18.61 -27.89 -5.22
CA GLY A 473 17.97 -26.61 -4.84
C GLY A 473 16.45 -26.56 -5.05
N MET A 474 15.81 -27.73 -5.19
CA MET A 474 14.37 -27.85 -5.40
C MET A 474 13.73 -28.74 -4.33
N PHE A 475 12.62 -28.30 -3.77
CA PHE A 475 11.74 -29.12 -2.93
C PHE A 475 10.70 -29.81 -3.80
N ARG A 476 10.75 -31.14 -3.82
CA ARG A 476 9.82 -32.04 -4.56
C ARG A 476 9.57 -31.58 -6.01
N ARG A 477 10.53 -30.92 -6.67
CA ARG A 477 10.43 -30.33 -8.02
C ARG A 477 9.27 -29.29 -8.17
N LYS A 478 8.73 -28.81 -7.08
CA LYS A 478 7.58 -27.86 -7.08
C LYS A 478 7.96 -26.43 -6.72
N ALA A 479 8.97 -26.24 -5.87
CA ALA A 479 9.40 -24.93 -5.44
C ALA A 479 10.92 -24.88 -5.27
N ARG A 480 11.53 -23.74 -5.55
CA ARG A 480 12.97 -23.53 -5.30
C ARG A 480 13.22 -23.46 -3.81
N PHE A 481 14.32 -24.07 -3.35
CA PHE A 481 14.78 -24.02 -1.98
C PHE A 481 16.18 -23.42 -1.93
N THR A 482 16.40 -22.41 -1.08
CA THR A 482 17.70 -21.79 -0.87
C THR A 482 17.72 -20.95 0.42
N THR A 483 18.87 -20.36 0.74
CA THR A 483 19.00 -19.49 1.92
C THR A 483 18.57 -18.05 1.61
N CYS A 484 18.13 -17.31 2.66
CA CYS A 484 17.88 -15.88 2.56
C CYS A 484 19.05 -15.10 1.97
N ARG A 485 20.29 -15.46 2.36
CA ARG A 485 21.53 -14.81 1.87
C ARG A 485 21.76 -15.05 0.38
N LYS A 486 21.63 -16.29 -0.09
CA LYS A 486 21.82 -16.62 -1.52
C LYS A 486 20.70 -16.04 -2.42
N PHE A 487 19.51 -15.78 -1.86
CA PHE A 487 18.37 -15.22 -2.60
C PHE A 487 18.31 -13.68 -2.52
N LYS A 488 19.29 -13.05 -1.86
CA LYS A 488 19.39 -11.59 -1.80
C LYS A 488 19.48 -10.99 -3.22
N GLY A 489 18.74 -9.90 -3.46
CA GLY A 489 18.63 -9.24 -4.78
C GLY A 489 17.60 -9.84 -5.72
N LEU A 490 17.16 -11.10 -5.50
CA LEU A 490 16.09 -11.75 -6.26
C LEU A 490 14.74 -11.56 -5.58
N GLU A 491 13.67 -12.00 -6.24
CA GLU A 491 12.29 -11.92 -5.74
C GLU A 491 11.44 -13.08 -6.27
N ALA A 492 10.31 -13.31 -5.62
CA ALA A 492 9.31 -14.30 -6.03
C ALA A 492 7.89 -13.79 -5.72
N ASP A 493 6.90 -14.29 -6.44
CA ASP A 493 5.49 -13.96 -6.21
C ASP A 493 5.04 -14.39 -4.82
N ALA A 494 5.47 -15.58 -4.37
CA ALA A 494 5.21 -16.09 -3.04
C ALA A 494 6.50 -16.62 -2.38
N VAL A 495 6.67 -16.31 -1.09
CA VAL A 495 7.79 -16.79 -0.29
C VAL A 495 7.26 -17.57 0.92
N ILE A 496 7.87 -18.74 1.17
CA ILE A 496 7.71 -19.51 2.40
C ILE A 496 9.04 -19.39 3.17
N LEU A 497 9.03 -18.69 4.30
CA LEU A 497 10.20 -18.58 5.17
C LEU A 497 10.13 -19.65 6.27
N ILE A 498 11.17 -20.44 6.39
CA ILE A 498 11.26 -21.56 7.32
C ILE A 498 12.45 -21.43 8.28
N ASP A 499 12.56 -22.34 9.22
CA ASP A 499 13.62 -22.39 10.25
C ASP A 499 13.67 -21.11 11.09
N ILE A 500 12.49 -20.61 11.44
CA ILE A 500 12.31 -19.45 12.31
C ILE A 500 12.35 -19.91 13.77
N ASP A 501 13.28 -19.37 14.55
CA ASP A 501 13.46 -19.64 15.98
C ASP A 501 13.38 -18.35 16.81
N ALA A 502 13.49 -18.47 18.14
CA ALA A 502 13.43 -17.32 19.03
C ALA A 502 14.57 -16.30 18.82
N ASN A 503 15.70 -16.68 18.22
CA ASN A 503 16.82 -15.81 17.94
C ASN A 503 16.69 -15.09 16.59
N THR A 504 15.77 -15.53 15.75
CA THR A 504 15.55 -14.97 14.39
C THR A 504 15.20 -13.46 14.44
N PHE A 505 14.62 -12.99 15.53
CA PHE A 505 14.13 -11.62 15.66
C PHE A 505 15.10 -10.68 16.40
N ALA A 506 16.33 -11.09 16.63
CA ALA A 506 17.32 -10.30 17.37
C ALA A 506 18.64 -10.13 16.59
N GLY A 507 19.26 -8.98 16.76
CA GLY A 507 20.59 -8.69 16.19
C GLY A 507 20.68 -8.88 14.69
N ASP A 508 21.74 -9.56 14.23
CA ASP A 508 21.96 -9.79 12.79
C ASP A 508 20.96 -10.80 12.18
N ASN A 509 20.37 -11.68 12.99
CA ASN A 509 19.35 -12.60 12.50
C ASN A 509 18.07 -11.86 12.09
N ALA A 510 17.73 -10.75 12.76
CA ALA A 510 16.61 -9.91 12.35
C ALA A 510 16.81 -9.33 10.95
N LYS A 511 18.07 -9.04 10.58
CA LYS A 511 18.40 -8.60 9.22
C LYS A 511 18.24 -9.73 8.19
N ILE A 512 18.55 -10.99 8.57
CA ILE A 512 18.34 -12.17 7.71
C ILE A 512 16.85 -12.39 7.49
N PHE A 513 16.04 -12.28 8.55
CA PHE A 513 14.58 -12.32 8.46
C PHE A 513 14.06 -11.23 7.50
N TYR A 514 14.51 -9.99 7.66
CA TYR A 514 14.17 -8.89 6.78
C TYR A 514 14.54 -9.16 5.32
N VAL A 515 15.77 -9.65 5.07
CA VAL A 515 16.20 -10.02 3.72
C VAL A 515 15.27 -11.07 3.13
N GLY A 516 14.94 -12.14 3.86
CA GLY A 516 14.10 -13.23 3.36
C GLY A 516 12.66 -12.82 3.10
N THR A 517 12.02 -12.17 4.09
CA THR A 517 10.61 -11.76 4.00
C THR A 517 10.36 -10.70 2.92
N SER A 518 11.30 -9.77 2.75
CA SER A 518 11.22 -8.72 1.73
C SER A 518 11.39 -9.22 0.28
N ARG A 519 11.67 -10.51 0.08
CA ARG A 519 11.72 -11.14 -1.27
C ARG A 519 10.34 -11.46 -1.83
N ALA A 520 9.33 -11.54 -0.98
CA ALA A 520 7.95 -11.79 -1.39
C ALA A 520 7.34 -10.56 -2.05
N ARG A 521 6.76 -10.70 -3.25
CA ARG A 521 6.02 -9.63 -3.91
C ARG A 521 4.58 -9.54 -3.42
N TYR A 522 3.86 -10.65 -3.41
CA TYR A 522 2.41 -10.67 -3.17
C TYR A 522 1.98 -11.51 -1.98
N LYS A 523 2.72 -12.60 -1.67
CA LYS A 523 2.35 -13.55 -0.62
C LYS A 523 3.54 -13.95 0.24
N LEU A 524 3.35 -13.90 1.55
CA LEU A 524 4.36 -14.30 2.52
C LEU A 524 3.74 -15.31 3.50
N CYS A 525 4.39 -16.46 3.64
CA CYS A 525 4.09 -17.49 4.62
C CYS A 525 5.31 -17.69 5.53
N LEU A 526 5.09 -17.66 6.82
CA LEU A 526 6.11 -17.94 7.83
C LEU A 526 5.80 -19.30 8.45
N LEU A 527 6.80 -20.17 8.63
CA LEU A 527 6.64 -21.48 9.25
C LEU A 527 7.68 -21.68 10.35
N SER A 528 7.21 -21.98 11.55
CA SER A 528 8.04 -22.28 12.72
C SER A 528 7.50 -23.46 13.49
N ASP A 529 8.36 -24.09 14.27
CA ASP A 529 8.02 -25.14 15.24
C ASP A 529 8.23 -24.68 16.70
N MET A 530 8.33 -23.39 16.92
CA MET A 530 8.49 -22.81 18.27
C MET A 530 7.35 -23.21 19.19
N SER A 531 7.72 -23.59 20.41
CA SER A 531 6.81 -23.76 21.55
C SER A 531 6.24 -22.41 22.01
N ASP A 532 5.26 -22.43 22.91
CA ASP A 532 4.73 -21.21 23.51
C ASP A 532 5.80 -20.45 24.31
N GLU A 533 6.72 -21.15 24.98
CA GLU A 533 7.83 -20.55 25.73
C GLU A 533 8.82 -19.86 24.80
N GLU A 534 9.21 -20.51 23.70
CA GLU A 534 10.09 -19.91 22.67
C GLU A 534 9.44 -18.73 21.97
N CYS A 535 8.12 -18.76 21.73
CA CYS A 535 7.38 -17.62 21.21
C CYS A 535 7.33 -16.45 22.18
N ALA A 536 7.24 -16.70 23.50
CA ALA A 536 7.30 -15.66 24.51
C ALA A 536 8.71 -15.05 24.58
N ASP A 537 9.76 -15.85 24.52
CA ASP A 537 11.15 -15.39 24.44
C ASP A 537 11.39 -14.55 23.17
N ALA A 538 10.96 -15.05 22.00
CA ALA A 538 11.02 -14.31 20.74
C ALA A 538 10.34 -12.94 20.85
N LEU A 539 9.12 -12.89 21.40
CA LEU A 539 8.35 -11.66 21.56
C LEU A 539 9.07 -10.64 22.44
N SER A 540 9.74 -11.10 23.52
CA SER A 540 10.49 -10.23 24.41
C SER A 540 11.73 -9.59 23.76
N LYS A 541 12.29 -10.20 22.71
CA LYS A 541 13.54 -9.75 22.04
C LYS A 541 13.35 -8.52 21.16
N PHE A 542 12.17 -8.32 20.60
CA PHE A 542 11.90 -7.16 19.76
C PHE A 542 10.68 -6.33 20.18
N THR A 543 10.02 -6.71 21.27
CA THR A 543 8.95 -5.92 21.89
C THR A 543 9.22 -5.81 23.40
N ASN A 544 8.62 -4.81 24.05
CA ASN A 544 8.72 -4.68 25.52
C ASN A 544 7.69 -5.53 26.26
N LYS A 545 7.04 -6.49 25.59
CA LYS A 545 5.95 -7.28 26.16
C LYS A 545 6.49 -8.48 26.93
N GLN A 546 6.22 -8.52 28.23
CA GLN A 546 6.55 -9.64 29.10
C GLN A 546 5.29 -10.47 29.42
N ASN A 547 5.46 -11.79 29.60
CA ASN A 547 4.39 -12.73 29.99
C ASN A 547 3.14 -12.70 29.10
N PRO A 548 3.24 -13.02 27.80
CA PRO A 548 2.09 -13.07 26.90
C PRO A 548 1.13 -14.20 27.30
N ARG A 549 -0.19 -13.96 27.23
CA ARG A 549 -1.21 -14.98 27.55
C ARG A 549 -1.39 -16.01 26.42
N LYS A 550 -1.18 -15.60 25.17
CA LYS A 550 -1.29 -16.44 23.97
C LYS A 550 -0.07 -16.20 23.08
N PRO A 551 1.12 -16.74 23.44
CA PRO A 551 2.40 -16.37 22.84
C PRO A 551 2.44 -16.47 21.31
N LYS A 552 1.99 -17.56 20.71
CA LYS A 552 1.96 -17.76 19.25
C LYS A 552 1.11 -16.70 18.55
N ARG A 553 -0.09 -16.41 19.06
CA ARG A 553 -0.98 -15.41 18.48
C ARG A 553 -0.43 -14.00 18.65
N GLU A 554 0.16 -13.71 19.81
CA GLU A 554 0.71 -12.40 20.13
C GLU A 554 1.97 -12.12 19.32
N LEU A 555 2.84 -13.13 19.11
CA LEU A 555 4.01 -13.04 18.25
C LEU A 555 3.59 -12.78 16.78
N ALA A 556 2.63 -13.54 16.26
CA ALA A 556 2.11 -13.31 14.93
C ALA A 556 1.55 -11.89 14.76
N SER A 557 0.76 -11.42 15.72
CA SER A 557 0.20 -10.05 15.72
C SER A 557 1.29 -8.97 15.78
N ALA A 558 2.32 -9.16 16.62
CA ALA A 558 3.45 -8.22 16.71
C ALA A 558 4.21 -8.10 15.39
N LEU A 559 4.28 -9.18 14.62
CA LEU A 559 4.87 -9.22 13.28
C LEU A 559 3.91 -8.80 12.16
N ASN A 560 2.74 -8.25 12.48
CA ASN A 560 1.71 -7.94 11.48
C ASN A 560 1.33 -9.16 10.62
N SER A 561 1.17 -10.33 11.25
CA SER A 561 0.80 -11.58 10.61
C SER A 561 -0.35 -12.28 11.32
N ILE A 562 -0.98 -13.24 10.67
CA ILE A 562 -2.10 -14.00 11.21
C ILE A 562 -1.61 -15.40 11.60
N ASN A 563 -1.82 -15.76 12.88
CA ASN A 563 -1.62 -17.14 13.31
C ASN A 563 -2.62 -18.05 12.60
N THR A 564 -2.13 -18.95 11.78
CA THR A 564 -2.92 -19.81 10.89
C THR A 564 -2.66 -21.29 11.23
N LEU A 565 -3.73 -22.07 11.23
CA LEU A 565 -3.62 -23.53 11.40
C LEU A 565 -3.17 -24.17 10.07
N LEU A 566 -2.33 -25.21 10.16
CA LEU A 566 -2.01 -26.07 9.03
C LEU A 566 -3.16 -27.05 8.80
N HIS A 567 -3.66 -27.11 7.59
CA HIS A 567 -4.61 -28.12 7.14
C HIS A 567 -3.81 -29.28 6.52
N ILE A 568 -3.58 -30.35 7.28
CA ILE A 568 -2.86 -31.56 6.81
C ILE A 568 -3.83 -32.71 6.79
#